data_0cfa536ac19ad9ceac419cd32e355b2b
#
_entry.id   0cfa536ac19ad9ceac419cd32e355b2b
#
_cell.length_a   1.000
_cell.length_b   1.000
_cell.length_c   1.000
_cell.angle_alpha   90.00
_cell.angle_beta   90.00
_cell.angle_gamma   90.00
#
_symmetry.space_group_name_H-M   'P 1'
#
loop_
_entity.id
_entity.type
_entity.pdbx_description
1 polymer ?
#
loop_
_entity_poly.entity_id
_entity_poly.type
_entity_poly.pdbx_seq_one_letter_code
_entity_poly.pdbx_strand_id
1 'polypeptide(L)'
;MHSTLYRDAALADGRSARLQVGVSLLVEDGRIRWIRPAGEEGECPPGCEVIDAGGTTIVPGLVDGHSHLTLPGGSHWIERGSDPTETLVAVAEANGELQYRSGVRWARDVGSPRRAYDDGERAVSIGVRDQ
;
A
#
# COMPACT_ATOMS: atom_id res chain seq x y z
N MET A 1 3.10 -21.81 -6.74
CA MET A 1 2.73 -20.70 -7.64
C MET A 1 1.35 -20.26 -7.24
N HIS A 2 1.17 -19.02 -6.83
CA HIS A 2 -0.13 -18.49 -6.42
C HIS A 2 -0.65 -17.61 -7.56
N SER A 3 -1.84 -17.91 -8.04
CA SER A 3 -2.47 -17.19 -9.15
C SER A 3 -3.85 -16.72 -8.73
N THR A 4 -4.18 -15.46 -9.04
CA THR A 4 -5.50 -14.87 -8.80
C THR A 4 -5.98 -14.16 -10.07
N LEU A 5 -7.16 -14.53 -10.53
CA LEU A 5 -7.86 -13.87 -11.65
C LEU A 5 -8.94 -12.95 -11.06
N TYR A 6 -8.80 -11.65 -11.25
CA TYR A 6 -9.86 -10.68 -11.01
C TYR A 6 -10.65 -10.51 -12.31
N ARG A 7 -11.94 -10.82 -12.28
CA ARG A 7 -12.80 -10.87 -13.46
C ARG A 7 -13.79 -9.71 -13.50
N ASP A 8 -13.94 -9.12 -14.68
CA ASP A 8 -14.97 -8.12 -15.00
C ASP A 8 -14.92 -6.84 -14.16
N ALA A 9 -13.72 -6.37 -13.84
CA ALA A 9 -13.49 -5.12 -13.10
C ALA A 9 -13.57 -3.90 -14.03
N ALA A 10 -13.63 -2.72 -13.41
CA ALA A 10 -13.13 -1.49 -14.01
C ALA A 10 -11.64 -1.32 -13.64
N LEU A 11 -10.87 -0.64 -14.49
CA LEU A 11 -9.45 -0.35 -14.25
C LEU A 11 -9.19 1.15 -14.45
N ALA A 12 -8.68 1.80 -13.39
CA ALA A 12 -8.09 3.13 -13.44
C ALA A 12 -6.57 2.98 -13.30
N ASP A 13 -5.84 3.00 -14.42
CA ASP A 13 -4.41 2.68 -14.47
C ASP A 13 -3.48 3.81 -13.97
N GLY A 14 -4.04 4.97 -13.62
CA GLY A 14 -3.30 6.15 -13.19
C GLY A 14 -2.55 6.89 -14.31
N ARG A 15 -2.67 6.46 -15.56
CA ARG A 15 -2.02 7.04 -16.74
C ARG A 15 -3.03 7.65 -17.72
N SER A 16 -4.16 6.98 -17.87
CA SER A 16 -5.25 7.42 -18.73
C SER A 16 -6.25 8.28 -17.95
N ALA A 17 -6.82 9.29 -18.61
CA ALA A 17 -7.97 10.03 -18.08
C ALA A 17 -9.29 9.25 -18.18
N ARG A 18 -9.27 8.07 -18.76
CA ARG A 18 -10.45 7.23 -19.00
C ARG A 18 -10.40 5.99 -18.14
N LEU A 19 -11.54 5.67 -17.52
CA LEU A 19 -11.78 4.40 -16.86
C LEU A 19 -11.98 3.32 -17.94
N GLN A 20 -11.23 2.22 -17.84
CA GLN A 20 -11.46 1.04 -18.65
C GLN A 20 -12.45 0.15 -17.90
N VAL A 21 -13.57 -0.19 -18.50
CA VAL A 21 -14.60 -1.07 -17.90
C VAL A 21 -14.60 -2.43 -18.58
N GLY A 22 -15.04 -3.46 -17.87
CA GLY A 22 -15.10 -4.82 -18.40
C GLY A 22 -13.70 -5.36 -18.69
N VAL A 23 -12.78 -5.26 -17.75
CA VAL A 23 -11.43 -5.84 -17.85
C VAL A 23 -11.24 -6.94 -16.82
N SER A 24 -10.47 -7.95 -17.20
CA SER A 24 -10.00 -9.00 -16.31
C SER A 24 -8.48 -8.94 -16.20
N LEU A 25 -7.96 -9.28 -15.01
CA LEU A 25 -6.55 -9.12 -14.66
C LEU A 25 -6.07 -10.39 -13.96
N LEU A 26 -5.02 -11.01 -14.49
CA LEU A 26 -4.35 -12.16 -13.86
C LEU A 26 -3.10 -11.70 -13.12
N VAL A 27 -3.04 -12.06 -11.85
CA VAL A 27 -1.85 -11.91 -11.01
C VAL A 27 -1.26 -13.28 -10.74
N GLU A 28 0.04 -13.43 -10.96
CA GLU A 28 0.81 -14.63 -10.62
C GLU A 28 2.05 -14.23 -9.81
N ASP A 29 2.23 -14.85 -8.65
CA ASP A 29 3.35 -14.61 -7.75
C ASP A 29 3.61 -13.10 -7.50
N GLY A 30 2.52 -12.35 -7.25
CA GLY A 30 2.55 -10.92 -6.96
C GLY A 30 2.80 -10.00 -8.18
N ARG A 31 2.76 -10.52 -9.40
CA ARG A 31 2.95 -9.76 -10.64
C ARG A 31 1.77 -9.86 -11.56
N ILE A 32 1.38 -8.74 -12.17
CA ILE A 32 0.36 -8.72 -13.22
C ILE A 32 0.94 -9.42 -14.46
N ARG A 33 0.33 -10.53 -14.85
CA ARG A 33 0.71 -11.29 -16.05
C ARG A 33 0.09 -10.70 -17.30
N TRP A 34 -1.19 -10.36 -17.20
CA TRP A 34 -1.92 -9.73 -18.29
C TRP A 34 -3.16 -9.00 -17.78
N ILE A 35 -3.63 -8.08 -18.62
CA ILE A 35 -4.92 -7.41 -18.51
C ILE A 35 -5.61 -7.61 -19.86
N ARG A 36 -6.87 -8.07 -19.86
CA ARG A 36 -7.63 -8.40 -21.06
C ARG A 36 -9.07 -7.94 -20.92
N PRO A 37 -9.82 -7.77 -22.03
CA PRO A 37 -11.27 -7.59 -21.95
C PRO A 37 -11.94 -8.77 -21.22
N ALA A 38 -12.98 -8.49 -20.46
CA ALA A 38 -13.80 -9.53 -19.84
C ALA A 38 -14.41 -10.43 -20.92
N GLY A 39 -14.37 -11.74 -20.70
CA GLY A 39 -14.77 -12.76 -21.67
C GLY A 39 -13.64 -13.24 -22.59
N GLU A 40 -12.45 -12.60 -22.54
CA GLU A 40 -11.27 -12.98 -23.32
C GLU A 40 -10.12 -13.53 -22.46
N GLU A 41 -10.43 -14.00 -21.24
CA GLU A 41 -9.44 -14.41 -20.25
C GLU A 41 -8.64 -15.65 -20.66
N GLY A 42 -9.29 -16.56 -21.39
CA GLY A 42 -8.76 -17.89 -21.66
C GLY A 42 -8.84 -18.79 -20.41
N GLU A 43 -8.07 -19.88 -20.42
CA GLU A 43 -8.04 -20.81 -19.30
C GLU A 43 -7.21 -20.24 -18.11
N CYS A 44 -7.75 -20.41 -16.92
CA CYS A 44 -7.06 -20.08 -15.69
C CYS A 44 -6.01 -21.17 -15.37
N PRO A 45 -4.82 -20.81 -14.86
CA PRO A 45 -3.85 -21.79 -14.40
C PRO A 45 -4.44 -22.75 -13.34
N PRO A 46 -3.97 -24.00 -13.24
CA PRO A 46 -4.43 -24.91 -12.21
C PRO A 46 -4.26 -24.32 -10.79
N GLY A 47 -5.33 -24.36 -10.00
CA GLY A 47 -5.33 -23.78 -8.65
C GLY A 47 -5.45 -22.26 -8.58
N CYS A 48 -5.78 -21.62 -9.68
CA CYS A 48 -6.04 -20.18 -9.72
C CYS A 48 -7.32 -19.83 -8.92
N GLU A 49 -7.19 -18.87 -8.02
CA GLU A 49 -8.35 -18.26 -7.39
C GLU A 49 -9.03 -17.31 -8.35
N VAL A 50 -10.35 -17.40 -8.48
CA VAL A 50 -11.14 -16.49 -9.32
C VAL A 50 -11.99 -15.59 -8.43
N ILE A 51 -11.78 -14.28 -8.55
CA ILE A 51 -12.52 -13.25 -7.83
C ILE A 51 -13.41 -12.52 -8.84
N ASP A 52 -14.72 -12.56 -8.61
CA ASP A 52 -15.64 -11.69 -9.32
C ASP A 52 -15.45 -10.25 -8.82
N ALA A 53 -14.94 -9.40 -9.70
CA ALA A 53 -14.66 -8.00 -9.43
C ALA A 53 -15.68 -7.07 -10.11
N GLY A 54 -16.81 -7.62 -10.57
CA GLY A 54 -17.90 -6.85 -11.18
C GLY A 54 -18.38 -5.73 -10.24
N GLY A 55 -18.53 -4.53 -10.79
CA GLY A 55 -18.93 -3.35 -10.01
C GLY A 55 -17.83 -2.72 -9.15
N THR A 56 -16.61 -3.25 -9.17
CA THR A 56 -15.45 -2.67 -8.47
C THR A 56 -14.46 -2.04 -9.44
N THR A 57 -13.58 -1.19 -8.91
CA THR A 57 -12.49 -0.58 -9.69
C THR A 57 -11.14 -0.99 -9.13
N ILE A 58 -10.32 -1.59 -9.97
CA ILE A 58 -8.91 -1.84 -9.66
C ILE A 58 -8.13 -0.55 -9.90
N VAL A 59 -7.36 -0.15 -8.91
CA VAL A 59 -6.47 1.02 -8.95
C VAL A 59 -5.06 0.61 -8.58
N PRO A 60 -4.02 1.32 -9.05
CA PRO A 60 -2.67 1.16 -8.51
C PRO A 60 -2.64 1.44 -7.01
N GLY A 61 -1.70 0.83 -6.30
CA GLY A 61 -1.44 1.18 -4.91
C GLY A 61 -1.22 2.68 -4.75
N LEU A 62 -1.86 3.28 -3.75
CA LEU A 62 -1.78 4.72 -3.52
C LEU A 62 -0.37 5.11 -3.04
N VAL A 63 0.06 6.30 -3.41
CA VAL A 63 1.31 6.90 -2.96
C VAL A 63 0.99 8.10 -2.08
N ASP A 64 1.40 8.05 -0.82
CA ASP A 64 1.35 9.21 0.07
C ASP A 64 2.69 9.97 -0.03
N GLY A 65 2.68 11.11 -0.69
CA GLY A 65 3.86 11.96 -0.90
C GLY A 65 4.26 12.80 0.32
N HIS A 66 3.45 12.82 1.38
CA HIS A 66 3.67 13.64 2.57
C HIS A 66 3.10 12.95 3.82
N SER A 67 3.85 12.05 4.38
CA SER A 67 3.46 11.27 5.55
C SER A 67 4.30 11.61 6.78
N HIS A 68 3.75 11.35 7.97
CA HIS A 68 4.41 11.45 9.26
C HIS A 68 4.08 10.19 10.09
N LEU A 69 4.75 9.09 9.80
CA LEU A 69 4.41 7.80 10.43
C LEU A 69 4.57 7.80 11.94
N THR A 70 5.61 8.45 12.45
CA THR A 70 5.94 8.45 13.89
C THR A 70 5.12 9.43 14.71
N LEU A 71 4.30 10.27 14.08
CA LEU A 71 3.51 11.26 14.81
C LEU A 71 2.07 10.78 14.97
N PRO A 72 1.53 10.76 16.20
CA PRO A 72 0.13 10.44 16.41
C PRO A 72 -0.74 11.57 15.85
N GLY A 73 -1.88 11.23 15.29
CA GLY A 73 -2.86 12.21 14.85
C GLY A 73 -3.51 12.95 16.03
N GLY A 74 -4.29 13.98 15.71
CA GLY A 74 -5.08 14.73 16.69
C GLY A 74 -4.36 15.96 17.27
N SER A 75 -4.91 16.48 18.37
CA SER A 75 -4.32 17.61 19.13
C SER A 75 -3.02 17.17 19.82
N HIS A 76 -2.10 18.12 20.02
CA HIS A 76 -0.81 17.91 20.71
C HIS A 76 0.17 16.94 20.03
N TRP A 77 0.00 16.64 18.76
CA TRP A 77 0.86 15.73 18.02
C TRP A 77 2.33 16.19 17.96
N ILE A 78 2.58 17.50 17.95
CA ILE A 78 3.95 18.06 17.94
C ILE A 78 4.67 17.75 19.26
N GLU A 79 4.00 17.95 20.40
CA GLU A 79 4.53 17.71 21.73
C GLU A 79 4.89 16.23 21.92
N ARG A 80 4.08 15.35 21.36
CA ARG A 80 4.29 13.91 21.38
C ARG A 80 5.46 13.43 20.53
N GLY A 81 6.02 14.27 19.67
CA GLY A 81 7.31 14.01 19.03
C GLY A 81 8.45 13.82 20.02
N SER A 82 8.27 14.23 21.29
CA SER A 82 9.22 14.01 22.39
C SER A 82 8.99 12.71 23.19
N ASP A 83 7.96 11.94 22.85
CA ASP A 83 7.69 10.65 23.49
C ASP A 83 8.90 9.70 23.37
N PRO A 84 9.03 8.69 24.26
CA PRO A 84 10.05 7.66 24.16
C PRO A 84 10.10 7.00 22.79
N THR A 85 11.28 6.56 22.37
CA THR A 85 11.49 5.97 21.04
C THR A 85 10.58 4.78 20.79
N GLU A 86 10.40 3.89 21.75
CA GLU A 86 9.53 2.73 21.68
C GLU A 86 8.06 3.11 21.46
N THR A 87 7.62 4.22 22.06
CA THR A 87 6.26 4.75 21.83
C THR A 87 6.11 5.26 20.41
N LEU A 88 7.11 5.99 19.90
CA LEU A 88 7.09 6.50 18.52
C LEU A 88 7.14 5.37 17.48
N VAL A 89 7.89 4.30 17.76
CA VAL A 89 7.92 3.09 16.92
C VAL A 89 6.54 2.44 16.87
N ALA A 90 5.91 2.21 18.03
CA ALA A 90 4.57 1.61 18.10
C ALA A 90 3.51 2.47 17.36
N VAL A 91 3.61 3.80 17.46
CA VAL A 91 2.77 4.72 16.69
C VAL A 91 3.00 4.56 15.18
N ALA A 92 4.26 4.47 14.76
CA ALA A 92 4.60 4.33 13.35
C ALA A 92 4.11 3.00 12.75
N GLU A 93 4.21 1.91 13.51
CA GLU A 93 3.67 0.60 13.11
C GLU A 93 2.15 0.66 12.93
N ALA A 94 1.44 1.22 13.91
CA ALA A 94 -0.01 1.37 13.85
C ALA A 94 -0.46 2.27 12.68
N ASN A 95 0.23 3.39 12.45
CA ASN A 95 -0.04 4.28 11.32
C ASN A 95 0.28 3.61 9.98
N GLY A 96 1.37 2.86 9.89
CA GLY A 96 1.75 2.09 8.70
C GLY A 96 0.70 1.05 8.35
N GLU A 97 0.21 0.29 9.33
CA GLU A 97 -0.87 -0.67 9.14
C GLU A 97 -2.17 0.00 8.68
N LEU A 98 -2.52 1.15 9.27
CA LEU A 98 -3.70 1.90 8.87
C LEU A 98 -3.59 2.42 7.43
N GLN A 99 -2.43 2.96 7.04
CA GLN A 99 -2.16 3.38 5.67
C GLN A 99 -2.24 2.20 4.70
N TYR A 100 -1.61 1.07 5.06
CA TYR A 100 -1.66 -0.15 4.25
C TYR A 100 -3.09 -0.63 4.01
N ARG A 101 -3.94 -0.69 5.05
CA ARG A 101 -5.36 -1.05 4.93
C ARG A 101 -6.16 -0.05 4.13
N SER A 102 -5.73 1.22 4.09
CA SER A 102 -6.36 2.27 3.26
C SER A 102 -5.91 2.23 1.80
N GLY A 103 -5.05 1.29 1.40
CA GLY A 103 -4.59 1.13 0.03
C GLY A 103 -3.27 1.85 -0.29
N VAL A 104 -2.66 2.53 0.68
CA VAL A 104 -1.34 3.14 0.49
C VAL A 104 -0.29 2.03 0.42
N ARG A 105 0.58 2.08 -0.59
CA ARG A 105 1.65 1.10 -0.81
C ARG A 105 3.04 1.74 -0.77
N TRP A 106 3.11 3.04 -0.93
CA TRP A 106 4.33 3.83 -0.84
C TRP A 106 4.03 5.09 -0.07
N ALA A 107 4.84 5.40 0.92
CA ALA A 107 4.76 6.63 1.67
C ALA A 107 6.13 7.32 1.72
N ARG A 108 6.13 8.63 1.58
CA ARG A 108 7.30 9.46 1.84
C ARG A 108 7.15 10.10 3.21
N ASP A 109 7.92 9.62 4.19
CA ASP A 109 8.01 10.30 5.48
C ASP A 109 8.81 11.60 5.31
N VAL A 110 8.17 12.72 5.59
CA VAL A 110 8.74 14.07 5.44
C VAL A 110 9.17 14.68 6.77
N GLY A 111 9.04 13.96 7.86
CA GLY A 111 9.51 14.38 9.17
C GLY A 111 9.25 13.35 10.25
N SER A 112 10.32 12.89 10.87
CA SER A 112 10.32 11.99 12.01
C SER A 112 11.31 12.49 13.05
N PRO A 113 11.00 12.38 14.34
CA PRO A 113 11.96 12.71 15.39
C PRO A 113 13.26 11.94 15.22
N ARG A 114 14.38 12.60 15.45
CA ARG A 114 15.70 11.96 15.42
C ARG A 114 16.06 11.45 16.81
N ARG A 115 16.72 10.32 16.86
CA ARG A 115 17.20 9.70 18.09
C ARG A 115 18.61 9.15 17.88
N ALA A 116 19.35 9.08 18.97
CA ALA A 116 20.65 8.43 19.01
C ALA A 116 20.46 6.89 19.04
N TYR A 117 21.25 6.20 18.24
CA TYR A 117 21.40 4.75 18.20
C TYR A 117 22.88 4.41 18.30
N ASP A 118 23.24 3.15 18.45
CA ASP A 118 24.64 2.70 18.58
C ASP A 118 25.50 3.09 17.37
N ASP A 119 24.89 3.17 16.18
CA ASP A 119 25.52 3.50 14.91
C ASP A 119 25.38 4.98 14.51
N GLY A 120 24.84 5.83 15.36
CA GLY A 120 24.68 7.26 15.14
C GLY A 120 23.23 7.76 15.28
N GLU A 121 23.02 9.04 14.98
CA GLU A 121 21.71 9.68 15.06
C GLU A 121 20.92 9.52 13.76
N ARG A 122 19.71 8.97 13.83
CA ARG A 122 18.81 8.81 12.68
C ARG A 122 17.35 9.07 13.04
N ALA A 123 16.51 9.20 12.00
CA ALA A 123 15.07 9.32 12.16
C ALA A 123 14.47 8.00 12.67
N VAL A 124 13.51 8.08 13.60
CA VAL A 124 12.84 6.89 14.17
C VAL A 124 12.13 6.06 13.08
N SER A 125 11.54 6.71 12.09
CA SER A 125 10.86 6.02 10.97
C SER A 125 11.78 5.09 10.15
N ILE A 126 13.10 5.33 10.15
CA ILE A 126 14.05 4.42 9.48
C ILE A 126 14.11 3.08 10.19
N GLY A 127 14.08 3.06 11.53
CA GLY A 127 14.06 1.82 12.29
C GLY A 127 12.80 0.98 12.06
N VAL A 128 11.67 1.61 11.76
CA VAL A 128 10.43 0.90 11.40
C VAL A 128 10.48 0.34 9.98
N ARG A 129 11.05 1.09 9.05
CA ARG A 129 11.19 0.64 7.65
C ARG A 129 12.02 -0.64 7.52
N ASP A 130 13.02 -0.81 8.37
CA ASP A 130 14.03 -1.87 8.27
C ASP A 130 13.64 -3.14 9.05
N GLN A 131 12.43 -3.20 9.65
CA GLN A 131 11.84 -4.37 10.28
C GLN A 131 10.96 -5.14 9.29
#